data_739b075c70af93e5de7ba9335c86a4c9
#
_entry.id   739b075c70af93e5de7ba9335c86a4c9
#
_cell.length_a   1.000
_cell.length_b   1.000
_cell.length_c   1.000
_cell.angle_alpha   90.00
_cell.angle_beta   90.00
_cell.angle_gamma   90.00
#
_symmetry.space_group_name_H-M   'P 1'
#
loop_
_entity.id
_entity.type
_entity.pdbx_description
1 polymer ?
#
loop_
_entity_poly.entity_id
_entity_poly.type
_entity_poly.pdbx_seq_one_letter_code
_entity_poly.pdbx_strand_id
1 'polypeptide(L)'
;FSLAFLSLKTKIMANSLFKPFNMEDGMFLNNYVLHKSSFKDFWKWRKESNKPKPMSFPVVKNNPSYLKSNNSEKTITWVGHSTFLIQIDGINILTDPHFSKRASPLSFMGPSRTTPPGLNMDDLPFIDLVLISHNHYDHLDAQTIKLLLKKQNINQPTFFVPLKLKETISKLGASNVIEHEWWQMSKHKNLEIYSVPVQRWSKRTFNDTNKTLWCGWVVKTNSFKYFFVGDTGYSKDFQDIQKKFGEFDLSTIPI
;
A
#
# COMPACT_ATOMS: atom_id res chain seq x y z
N PHE A 1 29.95 -13.05 -19.50
CA PHE A 1 29.30 -11.75 -19.18
C PHE A 1 28.28 -11.86 -18.04
N SER A 2 27.61 -13.01 -17.82
CA SER A 2 26.56 -13.20 -16.79
C SER A 2 27.12 -13.22 -15.34
N LEU A 3 28.27 -13.82 -15.10
CA LEU A 3 28.90 -13.94 -13.77
C LEU A 3 29.45 -12.63 -13.21
N ALA A 4 29.93 -11.72 -14.07
CA ALA A 4 30.42 -10.42 -13.68
C ALA A 4 29.29 -9.48 -13.23
N PHE A 5 28.10 -9.58 -13.83
CA PHE A 5 26.92 -8.79 -13.47
C PHE A 5 26.32 -9.22 -12.12
N LEU A 6 26.34 -10.54 -11.80
CA LEU A 6 25.91 -11.04 -10.49
C LEU A 6 26.87 -10.60 -9.38
N SER A 7 28.19 -10.64 -9.63
CA SER A 7 29.22 -10.20 -8.69
C SER A 7 29.17 -8.69 -8.41
N LEU A 8 28.81 -7.87 -9.40
CA LEU A 8 28.68 -6.43 -9.23
C LEU A 8 27.43 -6.06 -8.42
N LYS A 9 26.28 -6.73 -8.66
CA LYS A 9 25.06 -6.56 -7.85
C LYS A 9 25.29 -6.96 -6.39
N THR A 10 25.97 -8.06 -6.14
CA THR A 10 26.26 -8.53 -4.77
C THR A 10 27.23 -7.59 -4.04
N LYS A 11 28.21 -6.99 -4.75
CA LYS A 11 29.15 -6.01 -4.16
C LYS A 11 28.50 -4.66 -3.88
N ILE A 12 27.56 -4.20 -4.71
CA ILE A 12 26.82 -2.94 -4.50
C ILE A 12 25.87 -3.06 -3.31
N MET A 13 25.27 -4.25 -3.10
CA MET A 13 24.39 -4.50 -1.94
C MET A 13 25.15 -4.60 -0.60
N ALA A 14 26.40 -5.03 -0.59
CA ALA A 14 27.18 -5.19 0.65
C ALA A 14 27.57 -3.87 1.34
N ASN A 15 27.43 -2.72 0.67
CA ASN A 15 27.75 -1.40 1.20
C ASN A 15 26.53 -0.47 1.40
N SER A 16 25.29 -0.97 1.29
CA SER A 16 24.13 -0.14 1.55
C SER A 16 23.84 -0.08 3.05
N LEU A 17 23.73 1.13 3.59
CA LEU A 17 23.32 1.40 4.99
C LEU A 17 21.93 0.83 5.31
N PHE A 18 21.17 0.46 4.30
CA PHE A 18 19.79 -0.01 4.41
C PHE A 18 19.67 -1.45 3.93
N LYS A 19 19.07 -2.31 4.73
CA LYS A 19 18.88 -3.72 4.40
C LYS A 19 17.89 -3.86 3.23
N PRO A 20 18.27 -4.55 2.14
CA PRO A 20 17.32 -4.97 1.13
C PRO A 20 16.35 -5.98 1.73
N PHE A 21 15.35 -6.40 0.93
CA PHE A 21 14.47 -7.49 1.34
C PHE A 21 15.26 -8.80 1.56
N ASN A 22 14.79 -9.61 2.50
CA ASN A 22 15.33 -10.95 2.76
C ASN A 22 14.34 -12.00 2.23
N MET A 23 14.87 -13.13 1.74
CA MET A 23 14.06 -14.28 1.31
C MET A 23 14.64 -15.58 1.85
N GLU A 24 13.77 -16.48 2.27
CA GLU A 24 14.09 -17.86 2.65
C GLU A 24 13.00 -18.76 2.06
N ASP A 25 13.37 -19.84 1.40
CA ASP A 25 12.47 -20.82 0.76
C ASP A 25 11.40 -20.18 -0.17
N GLY A 26 11.79 -19.14 -0.88
CA GLY A 26 10.90 -18.41 -1.79
C GLY A 26 9.89 -17.48 -1.09
N MET A 27 9.99 -17.30 0.21
CA MET A 27 9.17 -16.40 1.02
C MET A 27 9.96 -15.16 1.43
N PHE A 28 9.31 -13.99 1.40
CA PHE A 28 9.87 -12.76 1.93
C PHE A 28 9.83 -12.76 3.46
N LEU A 29 10.83 -12.15 4.08
CA LEU A 29 10.98 -12.07 5.53
C LEU A 29 11.05 -10.61 5.99
N ASN A 30 10.60 -10.35 7.23
CA ASN A 30 10.81 -9.06 7.89
C ASN A 30 12.29 -8.85 8.25
N ASN A 31 12.75 -7.59 8.32
CA ASN A 31 14.14 -7.26 8.61
C ASN A 31 14.55 -7.59 10.05
N TYR A 32 13.67 -7.36 11.02
CA TYR A 32 14.03 -7.34 12.44
C TYR A 32 13.26 -8.35 13.29
N VAL A 33 12.07 -8.71 12.89
CA VAL A 33 11.21 -9.62 13.67
C VAL A 33 10.79 -10.77 12.78
N LEU A 34 11.33 -11.95 13.07
CA LEU A 34 10.89 -13.19 12.45
C LEU A 34 9.66 -13.71 13.22
N HIS A 35 8.50 -13.17 12.92
CA HIS A 35 7.27 -13.67 13.53
C HIS A 35 6.79 -14.92 12.78
N LYS A 36 6.94 -16.09 13.41
CA LYS A 36 6.33 -17.34 12.96
C LYS A 36 5.00 -17.48 13.68
N SER A 37 3.92 -16.95 13.10
CA SER A 37 2.58 -17.21 13.62
C SER A 37 2.25 -18.69 13.44
N SER A 38 1.90 -19.38 14.54
CA SER A 38 1.43 -20.76 14.51
C SER A 38 -0.10 -20.81 14.40
N PHE A 39 -0.63 -21.95 13.94
CA PHE A 39 -2.06 -22.21 13.95
C PHE A 39 -2.65 -22.11 15.37
N LYS A 40 -1.86 -22.44 16.39
CA LYS A 40 -2.20 -22.30 17.81
C LYS A 40 -2.38 -20.83 18.21
N ASP A 41 -1.51 -19.94 17.73
CA ASP A 41 -1.61 -18.49 17.99
C ASP A 41 -2.85 -17.88 17.34
N PHE A 42 -3.22 -18.34 16.14
CA PHE A 42 -4.47 -17.94 15.48
C PHE A 42 -5.70 -18.33 16.30
N TRP A 43 -5.76 -19.57 16.82
CA TRP A 43 -6.89 -20.01 17.65
C TRP A 43 -6.93 -19.30 18.99
N LYS A 44 -5.77 -19.04 19.61
CA LYS A 44 -5.65 -18.25 20.84
C LYS A 44 -6.19 -16.84 20.61
N TRP A 45 -5.70 -16.16 19.59
CA TRP A 45 -6.19 -14.83 19.21
C TRP A 45 -7.70 -14.82 18.93
N ARG A 46 -8.22 -15.80 18.19
CA ARG A 46 -9.64 -15.90 17.89
C ARG A 46 -10.51 -16.10 19.13
N LYS A 47 -10.00 -16.82 20.12
CA LYS A 47 -10.69 -17.08 21.38
C LYS A 47 -10.63 -15.87 22.34
N GLU A 48 -9.50 -15.17 22.34
CA GLU A 48 -9.22 -14.06 23.25
C GLU A 48 -9.63 -12.69 22.66
N SER A 49 -9.80 -12.60 21.35
CA SER A 49 -10.19 -11.35 20.71
C SER A 49 -11.64 -10.98 21.06
N ASN A 50 -11.80 -10.01 21.92
CA ASN A 50 -13.08 -9.31 22.08
C ASN A 50 -13.39 -8.61 20.75
N LYS A 51 -14.44 -9.06 20.06
CA LYS A 51 -14.91 -8.33 18.88
C LYS A 51 -15.37 -6.95 19.34
N PRO A 52 -14.70 -5.87 18.94
CA PRO A 52 -15.16 -4.54 19.30
C PRO A 52 -16.59 -4.38 18.79
N LYS A 53 -17.44 -3.74 19.59
CA LYS A 53 -18.78 -3.38 19.11
C LYS A 53 -18.61 -2.47 17.89
N PRO A 54 -19.41 -2.67 16.83
CA PRO A 54 -19.39 -1.76 15.71
C PRO A 54 -19.62 -0.33 16.20
N MET A 55 -18.63 0.54 16.05
CA MET A 55 -18.81 1.96 16.36
C MET A 55 -19.15 2.69 15.06
N SER A 56 -20.19 3.49 15.11
CA SER A 56 -20.51 4.44 14.04
C SER A 56 -19.81 5.75 14.34
N PHE A 57 -19.03 6.22 13.39
CA PHE A 57 -18.41 7.55 13.47
C PHE A 57 -19.20 8.54 12.63
N PRO A 58 -19.30 9.81 13.06
CA PRO A 58 -19.88 10.84 12.21
C PRO A 58 -19.05 10.98 10.93
N VAL A 59 -19.71 10.87 9.79
CA VAL A 59 -19.06 11.04 8.49
C VAL A 59 -19.16 12.51 8.08
N VAL A 60 -18.03 13.16 7.89
CA VAL A 60 -17.97 14.51 7.32
C VAL A 60 -18.35 14.42 5.85
N LYS A 61 -19.30 15.25 5.42
CA LYS A 61 -19.70 15.33 4.01
C LYS A 61 -18.57 16.02 3.23
N ASN A 62 -17.90 15.25 2.38
CA ASN A 62 -16.90 15.78 1.46
C ASN A 62 -17.54 16.64 0.36
N ASN A 63 -16.73 17.50 -0.26
CA ASN A 63 -17.11 18.27 -1.45
C ASN A 63 -16.45 17.68 -2.71
N PRO A 64 -17.11 16.77 -3.44
CA PRO A 64 -16.52 16.14 -4.63
C PRO A 64 -16.15 17.13 -5.73
N SER A 65 -16.91 18.22 -5.88
CA SER A 65 -16.61 19.25 -6.89
C SER A 65 -15.28 19.94 -6.59
N TYR A 66 -15.04 20.30 -5.32
CA TYR A 66 -13.76 20.83 -4.89
C TYR A 66 -12.61 19.84 -5.12
N LEU A 67 -12.77 18.58 -4.71
CA LEU A 67 -11.73 17.55 -4.89
C LEU A 67 -11.42 17.30 -6.37
N LYS A 68 -12.41 17.38 -7.26
CA LYS A 68 -12.23 17.21 -8.71
C LYS A 68 -11.57 18.41 -9.37
N SER A 69 -11.73 19.61 -8.83
CA SER A 69 -11.15 20.86 -9.38
C SER A 69 -9.82 21.25 -8.72
N ASN A 70 -9.45 20.62 -7.60
CA ASN A 70 -8.23 20.93 -6.87
C ASN A 70 -6.99 20.52 -7.67
N ASN A 71 -6.16 21.51 -8.02
CA ASN A 71 -4.93 21.32 -8.77
C ASN A 71 -3.70 21.95 -8.11
N SER A 72 -3.87 22.60 -6.95
CA SER A 72 -2.80 23.36 -6.28
C SER A 72 -2.68 23.09 -4.80
N GLU A 73 -3.79 22.82 -4.10
CA GLU A 73 -3.77 22.64 -2.66
C GLU A 73 -3.40 21.21 -2.27
N LYS A 74 -2.63 21.08 -1.19
CA LYS A 74 -2.31 19.80 -0.59
C LYS A 74 -3.47 19.36 0.30
N THR A 75 -4.12 18.25 -0.04
CA THR A 75 -5.25 17.73 0.72
C THR A 75 -5.10 16.25 1.00
N ILE A 76 -5.68 15.80 2.11
CA ILE A 76 -5.88 14.40 2.45
C ILE A 76 -7.34 14.15 2.75
N THR A 77 -7.91 13.16 2.11
CA THR A 77 -9.28 12.69 2.37
C THR A 77 -9.25 11.21 2.76
N TRP A 78 -9.64 10.91 3.98
CA TRP A 78 -9.81 9.52 4.39
C TRP A 78 -11.09 8.93 3.79
N VAL A 79 -10.92 7.92 2.95
CA VAL A 79 -12.05 7.20 2.32
C VAL A 79 -12.53 6.06 3.21
N GLY A 80 -11.62 5.47 3.96
CA GLY A 80 -11.92 4.40 4.90
C GLY A 80 -10.86 3.31 4.89
N HIS A 81 -10.66 2.63 6.03
CA HIS A 81 -9.57 1.70 6.26
C HIS A 81 -8.23 2.35 5.89
N SER A 82 -7.42 1.73 5.05
CA SER A 82 -6.14 2.29 4.56
C SER A 82 -6.28 3.05 3.23
N THR A 83 -7.50 3.35 2.80
CA THR A 83 -7.76 4.12 1.58
C THR A 83 -7.77 5.61 1.88
N PHE A 84 -6.80 6.34 1.32
CA PHE A 84 -6.71 7.80 1.34
C PHE A 84 -6.62 8.33 -0.08
N LEU A 85 -7.33 9.43 -0.34
CA LEU A 85 -7.09 10.28 -1.50
C LEU A 85 -6.16 11.40 -1.05
N ILE A 86 -4.97 11.45 -1.62
CA ILE A 86 -3.96 12.48 -1.38
C ILE A 86 -3.85 13.31 -2.65
N GLN A 87 -3.96 14.62 -2.54
CA GLN A 87 -3.76 15.55 -3.64
C GLN A 87 -2.53 16.41 -3.33
N ILE A 88 -1.52 16.35 -4.18
CA ILE A 88 -0.25 17.07 -3.99
C ILE A 88 0.19 17.62 -5.36
N ASP A 89 0.37 18.93 -5.46
CA ASP A 89 0.92 19.60 -6.65
C ASP A 89 0.18 19.20 -7.95
N GLY A 90 -1.14 19.10 -7.90
CA GLY A 90 -1.99 18.70 -9.01
C GLY A 90 -1.97 17.22 -9.37
N ILE A 91 -1.40 16.36 -8.51
CA ILE A 91 -1.36 14.93 -8.67
C ILE A 91 -2.26 14.26 -7.63
N ASN A 92 -3.14 13.37 -8.08
CA ASN A 92 -4.08 12.64 -7.25
C ASN A 92 -3.57 11.21 -7.02
N ILE A 93 -3.32 10.87 -5.76
CA ILE A 93 -2.79 9.59 -5.32
C ILE A 93 -3.87 8.86 -4.51
N LEU A 94 -4.12 7.62 -4.82
CA LEU A 94 -5.04 6.76 -4.07
C LEU A 94 -4.25 5.61 -3.42
N THR A 95 -4.35 5.48 -2.09
CA THR A 95 -3.66 4.40 -1.35
C THR A 95 -4.61 3.25 -1.11
N ASP A 96 -4.12 2.00 -1.22
CA ASP A 96 -4.81 0.75 -0.91
C ASP A 96 -6.33 0.80 -1.18
N PRO A 97 -6.77 1.03 -2.44
CA PRO A 97 -8.17 1.34 -2.74
C PRO A 97 -9.09 0.17 -2.44
N HIS A 98 -9.95 0.36 -1.45
CA HIS A 98 -10.95 -0.61 -1.02
C HIS A 98 -12.32 0.06 -0.87
N PHE A 99 -13.19 -0.10 -1.86
CA PHE A 99 -14.56 0.43 -1.88
C PHE A 99 -15.62 -0.66 -1.73
N SER A 100 -15.23 -1.93 -1.83
CA SER A 100 -16.13 -3.06 -1.65
C SER A 100 -16.71 -3.11 -0.24
N LYS A 101 -17.91 -3.68 -0.13
CA LYS A 101 -18.58 -3.89 1.16
C LYS A 101 -17.81 -4.87 2.06
N ARG A 102 -17.07 -5.81 1.47
CA ARG A 102 -16.36 -6.87 2.19
C ARG A 102 -14.91 -7.01 1.72
N ALA A 103 -14.03 -7.25 2.67
CA ALA A 103 -12.65 -7.63 2.44
C ALA A 103 -12.56 -9.16 2.26
N SER A 104 -12.95 -9.65 1.08
CA SER A 104 -13.05 -11.08 0.81
C SER A 104 -13.06 -11.36 -0.70
N PRO A 105 -12.62 -12.56 -1.14
CA PRO A 105 -12.81 -13.01 -2.51
C PRO A 105 -14.30 -13.26 -2.85
N LEU A 106 -15.15 -13.43 -1.83
CA LEU A 106 -16.57 -13.72 -1.96
C LEU A 106 -17.40 -12.54 -1.47
N SER A 107 -18.33 -12.06 -2.30
CA SER A 107 -19.16 -10.88 -2.01
C SER A 107 -20.13 -11.06 -0.82
N PHE A 108 -20.44 -12.31 -0.46
CA PHE A 108 -21.41 -12.66 0.59
C PHE A 108 -20.75 -13.12 1.92
N MET A 109 -19.45 -13.37 1.94
CA MET A 109 -18.73 -13.91 3.11
C MET A 109 -17.49 -13.07 3.43
N GLY A 110 -17.04 -13.09 4.69
CA GLY A 110 -15.84 -12.40 5.18
C GLY A 110 -16.16 -11.06 5.87
N PRO A 111 -15.14 -10.37 6.39
CA PRO A 111 -15.30 -9.12 7.12
C PRO A 111 -16.04 -8.08 6.29
N SER A 112 -17.05 -7.46 6.88
CA SER A 112 -17.79 -6.38 6.23
C SER A 112 -17.42 -5.03 6.80
N ARG A 113 -17.46 -4.02 5.95
CA ARG A 113 -17.30 -2.63 6.33
C ARG A 113 -18.43 -2.22 7.28
N THR A 114 -18.08 -1.55 8.36
CA THR A 114 -19.03 -1.01 9.37
C THR A 114 -19.42 0.43 9.07
N THR A 115 -18.52 1.21 8.49
CA THR A 115 -18.75 2.61 8.10
C THR A 115 -18.71 2.71 6.58
N PRO A 116 -19.64 3.44 5.93
CA PRO A 116 -19.57 3.69 4.49
C PRO A 116 -18.25 4.36 4.10
N PRO A 117 -17.80 4.23 2.84
CA PRO A 117 -16.68 5.02 2.35
C PRO A 117 -16.97 6.52 2.47
N GLY A 118 -15.96 7.30 2.86
CA GLY A 118 -16.05 8.76 2.96
C GLY A 118 -16.25 9.47 1.61
N LEU A 119 -15.94 8.78 0.51
CA LEU A 119 -16.23 9.17 -0.88
C LEU A 119 -16.78 7.96 -1.64
N ASN A 120 -17.70 8.19 -2.58
CA ASN A 120 -18.05 7.15 -3.54
C ASN A 120 -17.02 7.07 -4.66
N MET A 121 -16.98 5.98 -5.39
CA MET A 121 -16.10 5.82 -6.55
C MET A 121 -16.32 6.93 -7.61
N ASP A 122 -17.56 7.38 -7.79
CA ASP A 122 -17.91 8.43 -8.76
C ASP A 122 -17.51 9.83 -8.31
N ASP A 123 -17.31 10.01 -7.01
CA ASP A 123 -16.88 11.28 -6.41
C ASP A 123 -15.37 11.50 -6.52
N LEU A 124 -14.60 10.44 -6.81
CA LEU A 124 -13.15 10.55 -6.98
C LEU A 124 -12.79 11.46 -8.16
N PRO A 125 -11.76 12.32 -8.01
CA PRO A 125 -11.12 13.00 -9.12
C PRO A 125 -10.47 11.99 -10.08
N PHE A 126 -9.86 12.49 -11.15
CA PHE A 126 -8.94 11.67 -11.94
C PHE A 126 -7.76 11.21 -11.06
N ILE A 127 -7.50 9.91 -11.02
CA ILE A 127 -6.40 9.33 -10.21
C ILE A 127 -5.18 9.15 -11.10
N ASP A 128 -4.07 9.78 -10.72
CA ASP A 128 -2.78 9.66 -11.42
C ASP A 128 -2.02 8.41 -10.95
N LEU A 129 -2.02 8.16 -9.64
CA LEU A 129 -1.24 7.10 -9.01
C LEU A 129 -2.10 6.26 -8.06
N VAL A 130 -1.82 4.96 -8.03
CA VAL A 130 -2.32 4.05 -7.00
C VAL A 130 -1.13 3.41 -6.30
N LEU A 131 -1.08 3.51 -4.98
CA LEU A 131 -0.06 2.88 -4.14
C LEU A 131 -0.69 1.68 -3.42
N ILE A 132 -0.15 0.48 -3.65
CA ILE A 132 -0.58 -0.74 -2.97
C ILE A 132 0.50 -1.15 -1.97
N SER A 133 0.14 -1.32 -0.71
CA SER A 133 1.09 -1.71 0.34
C SER A 133 1.36 -3.21 0.37
N HIS A 134 0.34 -4.05 0.21
CA HIS A 134 0.44 -5.51 0.21
C HIS A 134 -0.83 -6.18 -0.36
N ASN A 135 -0.85 -7.51 -0.41
CA ASN A 135 -1.87 -8.27 -1.15
C ASN A 135 -3.12 -8.68 -0.36
N HIS A 136 -3.30 -8.31 0.90
CA HIS A 136 -4.51 -8.65 1.66
C HIS A 136 -5.77 -8.06 1.00
N TYR A 137 -6.92 -8.68 1.24
CA TYR A 137 -8.18 -8.33 0.55
C TYR A 137 -8.73 -6.95 0.90
N ASP A 138 -8.38 -6.41 2.06
CA ASP A 138 -8.75 -5.09 2.56
C ASP A 138 -7.82 -3.97 2.08
N HIS A 139 -6.70 -4.31 1.41
CA HIS A 139 -5.73 -3.38 0.80
C HIS A 139 -5.68 -3.50 -0.71
N LEU A 140 -5.80 -4.71 -1.25
CA LEU A 140 -5.86 -5.00 -2.67
C LEU A 140 -7.25 -5.51 -3.03
N ASP A 141 -8.19 -4.61 -3.25
CA ASP A 141 -9.57 -4.93 -3.67
C ASP A 141 -9.65 -5.00 -5.20
N ALA A 142 -9.67 -6.22 -5.71
CA ALA A 142 -9.70 -6.48 -7.14
C ALA A 142 -10.93 -5.87 -7.83
N GLN A 143 -12.07 -5.81 -7.16
CA GLN A 143 -13.28 -5.21 -7.71
C GLN A 143 -13.13 -3.70 -7.84
N THR A 144 -12.61 -3.05 -6.81
CA THR A 144 -12.32 -1.61 -6.81
C THR A 144 -11.34 -1.25 -7.93
N ILE A 145 -10.24 -2.02 -8.08
CA ILE A 145 -9.26 -1.79 -9.15
C ILE A 145 -9.92 -1.89 -10.52
N LYS A 146 -10.71 -2.93 -10.79
CA LYS A 146 -11.43 -3.09 -12.07
C LYS A 146 -12.38 -1.93 -12.35
N LEU A 147 -13.12 -1.44 -11.33
CA LEU A 147 -14.01 -0.30 -11.47
C LEU A 147 -13.23 0.99 -11.78
N LEU A 148 -12.12 1.23 -11.09
CA LEU A 148 -11.24 2.38 -11.36
C LEU A 148 -10.69 2.34 -12.79
N LEU A 149 -10.19 1.20 -13.23
CA LEU A 149 -9.67 1.02 -14.58
C LEU A 149 -10.77 1.20 -15.65
N LYS A 150 -11.99 0.74 -15.38
CA LYS A 150 -13.14 0.97 -16.27
C LYS A 150 -13.49 2.46 -16.35
N LYS A 151 -13.44 3.17 -15.23
CA LYS A 151 -13.71 4.62 -15.17
C LYS A 151 -12.63 5.43 -15.90
N GLN A 152 -11.39 4.99 -15.87
CA GLN A 152 -10.23 5.66 -16.47
C GLN A 152 -9.60 4.82 -17.59
N ASN A 153 -10.42 4.25 -18.48
CA ASN A 153 -9.98 3.28 -19.50
C ASN A 153 -8.98 3.85 -20.53
N ILE A 154 -9.03 5.15 -20.83
CA ILE A 154 -8.15 5.82 -21.80
C ILE A 154 -6.82 6.22 -21.12
N ASN A 155 -6.91 6.82 -19.94
CA ASN A 155 -5.76 7.30 -19.16
C ASN A 155 -5.73 6.58 -17.81
N GLN A 156 -5.24 5.34 -17.81
CA GLN A 156 -5.16 4.54 -16.59
C GLN A 156 -4.15 5.12 -15.60
N PRO A 157 -4.40 5.03 -14.29
CA PRO A 157 -3.42 5.40 -13.29
C PRO A 157 -2.18 4.51 -13.35
N THR A 158 -1.05 5.03 -12.89
CA THR A 158 0.14 4.22 -12.66
C THR A 158 0.04 3.55 -11.29
N PHE A 159 0.13 2.22 -11.27
CA PHE A 159 0.16 1.44 -10.04
C PHE A 159 1.59 1.24 -9.57
N PHE A 160 1.87 1.61 -8.33
CA PHE A 160 3.10 1.26 -7.63
C PHE A 160 2.79 0.13 -6.66
N VAL A 161 3.51 -0.97 -6.79
CA VAL A 161 3.24 -2.20 -6.04
C VAL A 161 4.54 -2.83 -5.53
N PRO A 162 4.53 -3.57 -4.41
CA PRO A 162 5.69 -4.32 -3.98
C PRO A 162 5.96 -5.53 -4.89
N LEU A 163 7.17 -6.08 -4.81
CA LEU A 163 7.63 -7.20 -5.63
C LEU A 163 6.64 -8.37 -5.68
N LYS A 164 6.51 -8.95 -6.86
CA LYS A 164 5.64 -10.09 -7.22
C LYS A 164 4.13 -9.78 -7.17
N LEU A 165 3.73 -8.48 -7.14
CA LEU A 165 2.33 -8.08 -7.31
C LEU A 165 2.00 -7.54 -8.70
N LYS A 166 2.99 -7.20 -9.53
CA LYS A 166 2.77 -6.67 -10.88
C LYS A 166 1.85 -7.55 -11.72
N GLU A 167 2.13 -8.85 -11.77
CA GLU A 167 1.31 -9.80 -12.55
C GLU A 167 -0.15 -9.83 -12.08
N THR A 168 -0.36 -9.78 -10.76
CA THR A 168 -1.71 -9.76 -10.17
C THR A 168 -2.49 -8.53 -10.62
N ILE A 169 -1.89 -7.35 -10.53
CA ILE A 169 -2.52 -6.09 -10.92
C ILE A 169 -2.72 -6.01 -12.44
N SER A 170 -1.74 -6.47 -13.24
CA SER A 170 -1.88 -6.51 -14.69
C SER A 170 -3.01 -7.46 -15.16
N LYS A 171 -3.21 -8.60 -14.49
CA LYS A 171 -4.36 -9.50 -14.74
C LYS A 171 -5.72 -8.86 -14.43
N LEU A 172 -5.77 -7.81 -13.62
CA LEU A 172 -7.00 -7.03 -13.39
C LEU A 172 -7.28 -6.01 -14.49
N GLY A 173 -6.35 -5.83 -15.45
CA GLY A 173 -6.48 -4.95 -16.61
C GLY A 173 -5.60 -3.69 -16.55
N ALA A 174 -4.74 -3.53 -15.55
CA ALA A 174 -3.82 -2.40 -15.46
C ALA A 174 -2.66 -2.53 -16.46
N SER A 175 -2.44 -1.49 -17.28
CA SER A 175 -1.35 -1.42 -18.24
C SER A 175 -0.06 -0.82 -17.67
N ASN A 176 -0.19 0.08 -16.68
CA ASN A 176 0.92 0.83 -16.10
C ASN A 176 1.19 0.35 -14.67
N VAL A 177 2.06 -0.66 -14.50
CA VAL A 177 2.40 -1.24 -13.18
C VAL A 177 3.90 -1.23 -12.98
N ILE A 178 4.34 -0.51 -11.96
CA ILE A 178 5.74 -0.40 -11.51
C ILE A 178 5.89 -1.17 -10.22
N GLU A 179 6.80 -2.14 -10.22
CA GLU A 179 7.07 -3.02 -9.10
C GLU A 179 8.34 -2.55 -8.38
N HIS A 180 8.29 -2.44 -7.04
CA HIS A 180 9.39 -1.99 -6.23
C HIS A 180 9.85 -3.06 -5.22
N GLU A 181 11.14 -3.19 -5.05
CA GLU A 181 11.75 -3.74 -3.84
C GLU A 181 11.92 -2.65 -2.77
N TRP A 182 12.21 -3.01 -1.51
CA TRP A 182 12.45 -2.04 -0.45
C TRP A 182 13.61 -1.10 -0.80
N TRP A 183 13.43 0.17 -0.46
CA TRP A 183 14.37 1.28 -0.70
C TRP A 183 14.51 1.70 -2.16
N GLN A 184 13.81 1.05 -3.07
CA GLN A 184 13.78 1.45 -4.46
C GLN A 184 13.00 2.76 -4.63
N MET A 185 13.47 3.60 -5.56
CA MET A 185 12.86 4.87 -5.92
C MET A 185 12.52 4.91 -7.40
N SER A 186 11.36 5.46 -7.71
CA SER A 186 10.98 5.86 -9.06
C SER A 186 10.47 7.29 -9.06
N LYS A 187 10.71 7.99 -10.16
CA LYS A 187 10.12 9.31 -10.41
C LYS A 187 8.82 9.17 -11.18
N HIS A 188 7.82 9.93 -10.79
CA HIS A 188 6.59 10.12 -11.55
C HIS A 188 6.24 11.60 -11.57
N LYS A 189 6.32 12.26 -12.73
CA LYS A 189 6.25 13.72 -12.85
C LYS A 189 7.27 14.37 -11.89
N ASN A 190 6.82 15.23 -10.98
CA ASN A 190 7.64 15.90 -9.95
C ASN A 190 7.74 15.14 -8.63
N LEU A 191 7.17 13.92 -8.54
CA LEU A 191 7.21 13.09 -7.35
C LEU A 191 8.37 12.10 -7.38
N GLU A 192 9.03 11.92 -6.24
CA GLU A 192 9.89 10.79 -5.92
C GLU A 192 9.07 9.81 -5.07
N ILE A 193 8.94 8.56 -5.53
CA ILE A 193 8.16 7.52 -4.87
C ILE A 193 9.10 6.42 -4.43
N TYR A 194 9.19 6.22 -3.13
CA TYR A 194 10.02 5.18 -2.52
C TYR A 194 9.15 4.12 -1.87
N SER A 195 9.50 2.85 -2.07
CA SER A 195 9.03 1.78 -1.20
C SER A 195 9.96 1.65 0.00
N VAL A 196 9.40 1.39 1.18
CA VAL A 196 10.17 1.24 2.42
C VAL A 196 9.72 -0.01 3.20
N PRO A 197 10.64 -0.66 3.94
CA PRO A 197 10.27 -1.82 4.74
C PRO A 197 9.30 -1.45 5.86
N VAL A 198 8.37 -2.33 6.13
CA VAL A 198 7.48 -2.30 7.28
C VAL A 198 7.31 -3.73 7.81
N GLN A 199 6.97 -3.88 9.08
CA GLN A 199 6.78 -5.20 9.69
C GLN A 199 5.39 -5.74 9.37
N ARG A 200 5.28 -6.55 8.33
CA ARG A 200 4.01 -7.13 7.86
C ARG A 200 4.23 -8.55 7.33
N TRP A 201 3.22 -9.10 6.72
CA TRP A 201 3.19 -10.36 5.98
C TRP A 201 2.17 -10.25 4.84
N SER A 202 2.27 -11.16 3.88
CA SER A 202 1.37 -11.20 2.73
C SER A 202 0.70 -12.56 2.61
N LYS A 203 -0.57 -12.58 2.24
CA LYS A 203 -1.32 -13.78 1.93
C LYS A 203 -2.64 -13.42 1.26
N ARG A 204 -3.00 -14.16 0.20
CA ARG A 204 -4.27 -14.01 -0.49
C ARG A 204 -4.94 -15.35 -0.76
N THR A 205 -4.16 -16.42 -0.86
CA THR A 205 -4.60 -17.79 -1.07
C THR A 205 -4.05 -18.72 0.01
N PHE A 206 -4.41 -20.00 -0.05
CA PHE A 206 -3.92 -20.97 0.95
C PHE A 206 -2.41 -21.18 0.89
N ASN A 207 -1.79 -21.04 -0.30
CA ASN A 207 -0.41 -21.47 -0.56
C ASN A 207 0.54 -20.32 -0.92
N ASP A 208 0.16 -19.05 -0.69
CA ASP A 208 0.95 -17.89 -1.11
C ASP A 208 1.45 -17.01 0.05
N THR A 209 1.47 -17.55 1.28
CA THR A 209 2.00 -16.83 2.44
C THR A 209 3.40 -16.31 2.15
N ASN A 210 3.60 -14.99 2.28
CA ASN A 210 4.87 -14.28 2.07
C ASN A 210 5.50 -14.49 0.66
N LYS A 211 4.74 -14.91 -0.33
CA LYS A 211 5.24 -15.04 -1.71
C LYS A 211 5.25 -13.73 -2.49
N THR A 212 4.58 -12.70 -1.99
CA THR A 212 4.67 -11.31 -2.47
C THR A 212 5.26 -10.44 -1.38
N LEU A 213 6.01 -9.40 -1.75
CA LEU A 213 6.54 -8.44 -0.80
C LEU A 213 5.41 -7.55 -0.27
N TRP A 214 5.70 -6.81 0.79
CA TRP A 214 4.90 -5.73 1.36
C TRP A 214 5.78 -4.51 1.61
N CYS A 215 5.21 -3.33 1.66
CA CYS A 215 5.96 -2.10 1.92
C CYS A 215 5.05 -0.96 2.43
N GLY A 216 5.67 0.03 3.04
CA GLY A 216 5.14 1.38 3.11
C GLY A 216 5.62 2.20 1.91
N TRP A 217 5.01 3.35 1.67
CA TRP A 217 5.36 4.25 0.58
C TRP A 217 5.73 5.63 1.11
N VAL A 218 6.86 6.15 0.67
CA VAL A 218 7.23 7.55 0.88
C VAL A 218 7.07 8.29 -0.45
N VAL A 219 6.24 9.31 -0.45
CA VAL A 219 6.05 10.22 -1.59
C VAL A 219 6.66 11.55 -1.23
N LYS A 220 7.58 12.02 -2.05
CA LYS A 220 8.33 13.24 -1.79
C LYS A 220 8.25 14.18 -3.00
N THR A 221 7.99 15.45 -2.71
CA THR A 221 8.20 16.59 -3.60
C THR A 221 9.38 17.43 -3.10
N ASN A 222 9.65 18.55 -3.73
CA ASN A 222 10.67 19.49 -3.24
C ASN A 222 10.33 20.11 -1.88
N SER A 223 9.04 20.19 -1.52
CA SER A 223 8.55 20.91 -0.32
C SER A 223 7.64 20.09 0.58
N PHE A 224 7.43 18.80 0.29
CA PHE A 224 6.50 17.97 1.06
C PHE A 224 6.89 16.50 1.04
N LYS A 225 6.83 15.86 2.20
CA LYS A 225 7.07 14.42 2.38
C LYS A 225 5.87 13.77 3.05
N TYR A 226 5.27 12.81 2.36
CA TYR A 226 4.17 11.99 2.85
C TYR A 226 4.64 10.56 3.06
N PHE A 227 4.28 9.97 4.20
CA PHE A 227 4.53 8.58 4.51
C PHE A 227 3.22 7.81 4.68
N PHE A 228 2.92 6.95 3.73
CA PHE A 228 1.86 5.95 3.82
C PHE A 228 2.45 4.65 4.33
N VAL A 229 2.10 4.27 5.55
CA VAL A 229 2.68 3.09 6.20
C VAL A 229 2.03 1.78 5.72
N GLY A 230 0.77 1.82 5.30
CA GLY A 230 -0.03 0.62 5.10
C GLY A 230 -0.29 -0.06 6.45
N ASP A 231 -0.30 -1.39 6.49
CA ASP A 231 -0.36 -2.14 7.73
C ASP A 231 1.04 -2.47 8.24
N THR A 232 1.27 -2.33 9.53
CA THR A 232 2.55 -2.66 10.16
C THR A 232 2.44 -2.96 11.65
N GLY A 233 3.33 -3.81 12.15
CA GLY A 233 3.73 -3.79 13.55
C GLY A 233 4.87 -2.78 13.76
N TYR A 234 5.13 -2.39 15.00
CA TYR A 234 6.29 -1.55 15.33
C TYR A 234 7.59 -2.34 15.16
N SER A 235 8.56 -1.78 14.44
CA SER A 235 9.88 -2.37 14.24
C SER A 235 10.97 -1.30 14.13
N LYS A 236 12.24 -1.73 14.11
CA LYS A 236 13.38 -0.85 13.87
C LYS A 236 13.41 -0.27 12.44
N ASP A 237 12.59 -0.78 11.54
CA ASP A 237 12.43 -0.21 10.18
C ASP A 237 12.06 1.27 10.25
N PHE A 238 11.24 1.70 11.24
CA PHE A 238 10.91 3.11 11.43
C PHE A 238 12.14 3.99 11.73
N GLN A 239 13.12 3.46 12.47
CA GLN A 239 14.38 4.17 12.74
C GLN A 239 15.21 4.30 11.46
N ASP A 240 15.23 3.28 10.61
CA ASP A 240 15.97 3.32 9.34
C ASP A 240 15.29 4.27 8.34
N ILE A 241 13.96 4.29 8.31
CA ILE A 241 13.18 5.23 7.51
C ILE A 241 13.47 6.66 7.96
N GLN A 242 13.44 6.93 9.28
CA GLN A 242 13.75 8.25 9.83
C GLN A 242 15.19 8.68 9.51
N LYS A 243 16.18 7.78 9.61
CA LYS A 243 17.58 8.09 9.23
C LYS A 243 17.71 8.49 7.75
N LYS A 244 16.90 7.88 6.86
CA LYS A 244 16.98 8.15 5.42
C LYS A 244 16.23 9.42 5.01
N PHE A 245 15.05 9.65 5.58
CA PHE A 245 14.13 10.69 5.10
C PHE A 245 14.00 11.88 6.06
N GLY A 246 14.45 11.73 7.33
CA GLY A 246 14.22 12.72 8.38
C GLY A 246 12.73 12.79 8.77
N GLU A 247 12.25 13.98 9.07
CA GLU A 247 10.86 14.24 9.42
C GLU A 247 9.94 14.18 8.20
N PHE A 248 8.68 13.82 8.45
CA PHE A 248 7.59 13.81 7.45
C PHE A 248 6.60 14.92 7.77
N ASP A 249 6.10 15.59 6.75
CA ASP A 249 5.04 16.58 6.89
C ASP A 249 3.69 15.91 7.21
N LEU A 250 3.49 14.69 6.69
CA LEU A 250 2.29 13.89 6.93
C LEU A 250 2.64 12.40 6.97
N SER A 251 2.06 11.69 7.94
CA SER A 251 2.13 10.22 7.99
C SER A 251 0.76 9.63 8.30
N THR A 252 0.36 8.60 7.55
CA THR A 252 -0.83 7.80 7.85
C THR A 252 -0.39 6.46 8.41
N ILE A 253 -0.64 6.27 9.71
CA ILE A 253 -0.17 5.13 10.49
C ILE A 253 -1.38 4.36 11.01
N PRO A 254 -1.40 3.02 10.92
CA PRO A 254 -2.47 2.21 11.50
C PRO A 254 -2.41 2.28 13.04
N ILE A 255 -3.56 2.27 13.68
CA ILE A 255 -3.75 2.30 15.13
C ILE A 255 -4.50 1.07 15.64
#